data_1bc46f73be37d68a6ef85b6efd8c4961
#
_entry.id   1bc46f73be37d68a6ef85b6efd8c4961
#
_cell.length_a   1.000
_cell.length_b   1.000
_cell.length_c   1.000
_cell.angle_alpha   90.00
_cell.angle_beta   90.00
_cell.angle_gamma   90.00
#
_symmetry.space_group_name_H-M   'P 1'
#
loop_
_entity.id
_entity.type
_entity.pdbx_description
1 polymer ?
#
loop_
_entity_poly.entity_id
_entity_poly.type
_entity_poly.pdbx_seq_one_letter_code
_entity_poly.pdbx_strand_id
1 'polypeptide(L)'
;MVLLSLALAVPARAAPSSADEEIDGCLACHGQQDLSMTLASGETAPLFMKSELLAGSVHKSLRCTDCHAGLDEVPHPARQYQSLVQFRASFGEACKTCHFDNYTKTLDSLHYALQARGDLFAPTCVKCHGSHGIARPAEPRSRISQTCATCHATISQAYAKSVHGRALIEQNNQDVPVCTDCHRSHDIAGPRNRAWLMSTPNLCGRCHADPQRMKKYGLSTAVLSTYLADFHGVTASFGGQGTRPTERVVALCFDCHGIHDIGKVSGTAAAVFRANLVKTCQKCHRGASANFPAAWLSHYEPSLTRTPLVYLVKLFYTLIIPFIVLGLILQILLHLWRTVTNR
;
A
#
# COMPACT_ATOMS: atom_id res chain seq x y z
N MET A 1 -15.97 -71.01 10.76
CA MET A 1 -15.06 -70.23 9.93
C MET A 1 -15.89 -69.38 8.99
N VAL A 2 -16.06 -68.10 9.31
CA VAL A 2 -16.76 -67.13 8.45
C VAL A 2 -15.69 -66.29 7.76
N LEU A 3 -15.57 -66.46 6.45
CA LEU A 3 -14.64 -65.68 5.61
C LEU A 3 -15.28 -64.27 5.37
N LEU A 4 -14.70 -63.26 5.98
CA LEU A 4 -15.05 -61.87 5.74
C LEU A 4 -14.30 -61.39 4.50
N SER A 5 -15.00 -61.27 3.36
CA SER A 5 -14.43 -60.71 2.12
C SER A 5 -14.36 -59.17 2.27
N LEU A 6 -13.17 -58.61 2.44
CA LEU A 6 -12.92 -57.17 2.38
C LEU A 6 -12.94 -56.75 0.90
N ALA A 7 -14.02 -56.11 0.46
CA ALA A 7 -14.08 -55.43 -0.82
C ALA A 7 -13.33 -54.10 -0.70
N LEU A 8 -12.16 -53.96 -1.31
CA LEU A 8 -11.44 -52.71 -1.49
C LEU A 8 -12.23 -51.85 -2.49
N ALA A 9 -12.91 -50.81 -1.98
CA ALA A 9 -13.52 -49.79 -2.80
C ALA A 9 -12.41 -48.98 -3.47
N VAL A 10 -12.22 -49.17 -4.76
CA VAL A 10 -11.39 -48.27 -5.59
C VAL A 10 -12.16 -46.94 -5.71
N PRO A 11 -11.57 -45.78 -5.34
CA PRO A 11 -12.27 -44.49 -5.50
C PRO A 11 -12.55 -44.26 -6.99
N ALA A 12 -13.84 -44.11 -7.34
CA ALA A 12 -14.24 -43.77 -8.68
C ALA A 12 -13.62 -42.38 -9.03
N ARG A 13 -12.79 -42.38 -10.07
CA ARG A 13 -12.25 -41.11 -10.63
C ARG A 13 -13.44 -40.37 -11.21
N ALA A 14 -13.64 -39.10 -10.76
CA ALA A 14 -14.67 -38.24 -11.34
C ALA A 14 -14.45 -38.14 -12.87
N ALA A 15 -15.53 -38.13 -13.64
CA ALA A 15 -15.44 -37.83 -15.07
C ALA A 15 -14.81 -36.46 -15.29
N PRO A 16 -13.98 -36.28 -16.33
CA PRO A 16 -13.40 -34.97 -16.62
C PRO A 16 -14.52 -33.92 -16.84
N SER A 17 -14.30 -32.69 -16.37
CA SER A 17 -15.21 -31.58 -16.64
C SER A 17 -15.01 -31.12 -18.08
N SER A 18 -15.98 -30.38 -18.64
CA SER A 18 -15.85 -29.76 -19.98
C SER A 18 -14.63 -28.81 -20.06
N ALA A 19 -14.21 -28.26 -18.94
CA ALA A 19 -13.00 -27.43 -18.85
C ALA A 19 -11.72 -28.28 -18.94
N ASP A 20 -11.68 -29.46 -18.30
CA ASP A 20 -10.53 -30.36 -18.37
C ASP A 20 -10.32 -30.88 -19.80
N GLU A 21 -11.41 -31.23 -20.53
CA GLU A 21 -11.33 -31.66 -21.91
C GLU A 21 -10.78 -30.58 -22.85
N GLU A 22 -11.21 -29.32 -22.67
CA GLU A 22 -10.69 -28.18 -23.43
C GLU A 22 -9.20 -27.94 -23.12
N ILE A 23 -8.83 -27.98 -21.82
CA ILE A 23 -7.44 -27.80 -21.39
C ILE A 23 -6.53 -28.84 -22.03
N ASP A 24 -6.92 -30.12 -21.99
CA ASP A 24 -6.14 -31.20 -22.59
C ASP A 24 -6.03 -31.04 -24.11
N GLY A 25 -7.10 -30.62 -24.78
CA GLY A 25 -7.09 -30.33 -26.21
C GLY A 25 -6.13 -29.21 -26.61
N CYS A 26 -6.12 -28.10 -25.85
CA CYS A 26 -5.18 -27.01 -26.08
C CYS A 26 -3.73 -27.40 -25.79
N LEU A 27 -3.50 -28.14 -24.70
CA LEU A 27 -2.17 -28.60 -24.30
C LEU A 27 -1.57 -29.65 -25.24
N ALA A 28 -2.36 -30.33 -26.06
CA ALA A 28 -1.83 -31.22 -27.09
C ALA A 28 -0.82 -30.53 -28.02
N CYS A 29 -1.03 -29.24 -28.30
CA CYS A 29 -0.08 -28.39 -29.04
C CYS A 29 0.72 -27.47 -28.10
N HIS A 30 0.03 -26.72 -27.23
CA HIS A 30 0.66 -25.71 -26.37
C HIS A 30 1.51 -26.31 -25.22
N GLY A 31 1.48 -27.63 -25.02
CA GLY A 31 2.40 -28.36 -24.13
C GLY A 31 3.77 -28.66 -24.77
N GLN A 32 3.97 -28.39 -26.06
CA GLN A 32 5.21 -28.64 -26.77
C GLN A 32 6.20 -27.49 -26.53
N GLN A 33 7.42 -27.79 -26.06
CA GLN A 33 8.39 -26.79 -25.61
C GLN A 33 8.93 -25.86 -26.70
N ASP A 34 8.93 -26.32 -27.94
CA ASP A 34 9.42 -25.61 -29.12
C ASP A 34 8.33 -24.82 -29.87
N LEU A 35 7.08 -24.94 -29.42
CA LEU A 35 5.99 -24.22 -30.03
C LEU A 35 6.16 -22.69 -29.86
N SER A 36 6.26 -22.00 -30.99
CA SER A 36 6.48 -20.55 -31.01
C SER A 36 5.91 -19.92 -32.28
N MET A 37 5.77 -18.59 -32.27
CA MET A 37 5.40 -17.80 -33.44
C MET A 37 6.43 -16.68 -33.65
N THR A 38 6.67 -16.32 -34.92
CA THR A 38 7.49 -15.16 -35.30
C THR A 38 6.59 -13.93 -35.42
N LEU A 39 6.97 -12.85 -34.76
CA LEU A 39 6.28 -11.57 -34.77
C LEU A 39 6.74 -10.70 -35.96
N ALA A 40 6.02 -9.60 -36.24
CA ALA A 40 6.39 -8.69 -37.34
C ALA A 40 7.77 -8.01 -37.10
N SER A 41 8.19 -7.85 -35.84
CA SER A 41 9.55 -7.39 -35.48
C SER A 41 10.66 -8.39 -35.77
N GLY A 42 10.34 -9.64 -36.10
CA GLY A 42 11.30 -10.75 -36.14
C GLY A 42 11.56 -11.42 -34.78
N GLU A 43 10.99 -10.89 -33.69
CA GLU A 43 11.06 -11.54 -32.38
C GLU A 43 10.27 -12.83 -32.35
N THR A 44 10.69 -13.78 -31.53
CA THR A 44 9.97 -15.05 -31.34
C THR A 44 9.16 -14.99 -30.04
N ALA A 45 7.85 -15.21 -30.16
CA ALA A 45 6.96 -15.36 -29.01
C ALA A 45 6.80 -16.85 -28.69
N PRO A 46 7.21 -17.32 -27.50
CA PRO A 46 6.95 -18.70 -27.09
C PRO A 46 5.46 -18.88 -26.83
N LEU A 47 4.89 -19.94 -27.39
CA LEU A 47 3.48 -20.31 -27.19
C LEU A 47 3.35 -21.55 -26.28
N PHE A 48 4.49 -22.07 -25.80
CA PHE A 48 4.55 -23.16 -24.83
C PHE A 48 3.99 -22.75 -23.49
N MET A 49 3.14 -23.58 -22.91
CA MET A 49 2.57 -23.40 -21.57
C MET A 49 2.79 -24.68 -20.74
N LYS A 50 3.39 -24.53 -19.56
CA LYS A 50 3.55 -25.64 -18.60
C LYS A 50 2.23 -25.89 -17.87
N SER A 51 1.70 -27.12 -17.97
CA SER A 51 0.45 -27.52 -17.32
C SER A 51 0.47 -27.31 -15.80
N GLU A 52 1.64 -27.48 -15.15
CA GLU A 52 1.81 -27.32 -13.72
C GLU A 52 1.56 -25.86 -13.28
N LEU A 53 1.81 -24.86 -14.14
CA LEU A 53 1.50 -23.47 -13.85
C LEU A 53 0.00 -23.25 -13.70
N LEU A 54 -0.81 -23.84 -14.59
CA LEU A 54 -2.26 -23.76 -14.52
C LEU A 54 -2.78 -24.54 -13.31
N ALA A 55 -2.28 -25.73 -13.06
CA ALA A 55 -2.68 -26.54 -11.91
C ALA A 55 -2.44 -25.84 -10.56
N GLY A 56 -1.39 -25.02 -10.46
CA GLY A 56 -1.08 -24.19 -9.28
C GLY A 56 -1.82 -22.85 -9.23
N SER A 57 -2.58 -22.50 -10.26
CA SER A 57 -3.27 -21.23 -10.39
C SER A 57 -4.56 -21.18 -9.57
N VAL A 58 -4.94 -19.98 -9.10
CA VAL A 58 -6.30 -19.71 -8.56
C VAL A 58 -7.38 -19.83 -9.65
N HIS A 59 -7.00 -19.81 -10.92
CA HIS A 59 -7.87 -19.93 -12.10
C HIS A 59 -7.86 -21.32 -12.74
N LYS A 60 -7.34 -22.32 -12.05
CA LYS A 60 -7.16 -23.68 -12.57
C LYS A 60 -8.43 -24.37 -13.11
N SER A 61 -9.60 -23.89 -12.72
CA SER A 61 -10.90 -24.42 -13.17
C SER A 61 -11.51 -23.64 -14.36
N LEU A 62 -10.85 -22.59 -14.85
CA LEU A 62 -11.29 -21.86 -16.01
C LEU A 62 -10.82 -22.53 -17.30
N ARG A 63 -11.60 -22.36 -18.38
CA ARG A 63 -11.22 -22.77 -19.72
C ARG A 63 -10.17 -21.82 -20.30
N CYS A 64 -9.38 -22.30 -21.23
CA CYS A 64 -8.41 -21.47 -21.96
C CYS A 64 -9.11 -20.33 -22.69
N THR A 65 -10.26 -20.61 -23.29
CA THR A 65 -11.08 -19.63 -24.05
C THR A 65 -11.76 -18.59 -23.19
N ASP A 66 -11.90 -18.78 -21.87
CA ASP A 66 -12.39 -17.74 -20.96
C ASP A 66 -11.44 -16.52 -20.91
N CYS A 67 -10.14 -16.74 -21.17
CA CYS A 67 -9.13 -15.68 -21.27
C CYS A 67 -8.66 -15.43 -22.71
N HIS A 68 -8.61 -16.46 -23.54
CA HIS A 68 -8.15 -16.43 -24.94
C HIS A 68 -9.31 -16.44 -25.92
N ALA A 69 -10.21 -15.47 -25.77
CA ALA A 69 -11.42 -15.37 -26.60
C ALA A 69 -11.14 -15.43 -28.10
N GLY A 70 -11.96 -16.21 -28.86
CA GLY A 70 -11.86 -16.41 -30.29
C GLY A 70 -10.64 -17.23 -30.71
N LEU A 71 -10.18 -18.14 -29.86
CA LEU A 71 -9.17 -19.17 -30.16
C LEU A 71 -9.72 -20.58 -29.94
N ASP A 72 -11.03 -20.74 -30.08
CA ASP A 72 -11.76 -22.00 -29.97
C ASP A 72 -11.67 -22.86 -31.26
N GLU A 73 -11.35 -22.26 -32.41
CA GLU A 73 -11.15 -22.96 -33.65
C GLU A 73 -9.67 -23.34 -33.89
N VAL A 74 -9.43 -24.52 -34.47
CA VAL A 74 -8.09 -24.99 -34.84
C VAL A 74 -8.09 -25.34 -36.35
N PRO A 75 -7.22 -24.72 -37.18
CA PRO A 75 -6.18 -23.74 -36.85
C PRO A 75 -6.76 -22.40 -36.38
N HIS A 76 -6.09 -21.73 -35.44
CA HIS A 76 -6.53 -20.43 -34.96
C HIS A 76 -6.53 -19.35 -36.06
N PRO A 77 -7.43 -18.36 -35.97
CA PRO A 77 -7.39 -17.20 -36.85
C PRO A 77 -6.05 -16.47 -36.78
N ALA A 78 -5.50 -16.10 -37.93
CA ALA A 78 -4.22 -15.41 -38.01
C ALA A 78 -4.29 -14.08 -37.25
N ARG A 79 -3.42 -13.89 -36.24
CA ARG A 79 -3.25 -12.65 -35.50
C ARG A 79 -1.84 -12.14 -35.71
N GLN A 80 -1.71 -10.85 -36.00
CA GLN A 80 -0.41 -10.21 -36.17
C GLN A 80 -0.10 -9.31 -35.02
N TYR A 81 1.11 -9.46 -34.48
CA TYR A 81 1.64 -8.61 -33.42
C TYR A 81 2.96 -8.00 -33.85
N GLN A 82 3.13 -6.70 -33.61
CA GLN A 82 4.34 -5.97 -34.01
C GLN A 82 5.55 -6.35 -33.15
N SER A 83 5.34 -6.64 -31.86
CA SER A 83 6.42 -6.94 -30.93
C SER A 83 5.94 -7.86 -29.81
N LEU A 84 6.90 -8.46 -29.07
CA LEU A 84 6.63 -9.28 -27.90
C LEU A 84 5.92 -8.49 -26.79
N VAL A 85 6.20 -7.20 -26.67
CA VAL A 85 5.52 -6.32 -25.70
C VAL A 85 4.05 -6.17 -26.06
N GLN A 86 3.73 -5.90 -27.33
CA GLN A 86 2.34 -5.81 -27.81
C GLN A 86 1.61 -7.14 -27.66
N PHE A 87 2.26 -8.25 -28.04
CA PHE A 87 1.70 -9.59 -27.87
C PHE A 87 1.28 -9.84 -26.41
N ARG A 88 2.18 -9.60 -25.47
CA ARG A 88 1.89 -9.79 -24.04
C ARG A 88 0.82 -8.83 -23.51
N ALA A 89 0.79 -7.61 -23.99
CA ALA A 89 -0.18 -6.61 -23.55
C ALA A 89 -1.61 -6.93 -23.98
N SER A 90 -1.78 -7.59 -25.15
CA SER A 90 -3.11 -7.87 -25.75
C SER A 90 -4.00 -8.77 -24.87
N PHE A 91 -3.43 -9.56 -23.98
CA PHE A 91 -4.20 -10.48 -23.13
C PHE A 91 -4.67 -9.86 -21.81
N GLY A 92 -4.23 -8.64 -21.48
CA GLY A 92 -4.63 -7.95 -20.24
C GLY A 92 -6.12 -7.59 -20.19
N GLU A 93 -6.76 -7.47 -21.35
CA GLU A 93 -8.18 -7.10 -21.47
C GLU A 93 -9.12 -8.19 -20.91
N ALA A 94 -8.77 -9.46 -21.03
CA ALA A 94 -9.58 -10.58 -20.53
C ALA A 94 -9.85 -10.49 -19.02
N CYS A 95 -8.91 -9.96 -18.25
CA CYS A 95 -9.05 -9.82 -16.80
C CYS A 95 -10.26 -8.96 -16.41
N LYS A 96 -10.61 -7.96 -17.22
CA LYS A 96 -11.68 -7.00 -16.94
C LYS A 96 -13.05 -7.65 -16.89
N THR A 97 -13.25 -8.75 -17.62
CA THR A 97 -14.53 -9.45 -17.72
C THR A 97 -15.04 -9.91 -16.36
N CYS A 98 -14.14 -10.40 -15.50
CA CYS A 98 -14.47 -10.89 -14.16
C CYS A 98 -14.02 -9.92 -13.06
N HIS A 99 -12.91 -9.18 -13.25
CA HIS A 99 -12.32 -8.28 -12.27
C HIS A 99 -12.60 -6.79 -12.57
N PHE A 100 -13.82 -6.48 -12.99
CA PHE A 100 -14.22 -5.12 -13.41
C PHE A 100 -14.01 -4.08 -12.32
N ASP A 101 -14.33 -4.39 -11.05
CA ASP A 101 -14.13 -3.46 -9.91
C ASP A 101 -12.65 -3.13 -9.68
N ASN A 102 -11.74 -4.08 -9.89
CA ASN A 102 -10.32 -3.84 -9.79
C ASN A 102 -9.83 -3.02 -11.00
N TYR A 103 -10.37 -3.30 -12.19
CA TYR A 103 -10.06 -2.52 -13.38
C TYR A 103 -10.47 -1.05 -13.21
N THR A 104 -11.68 -0.76 -12.74
CA THR A 104 -12.14 0.63 -12.54
C THR A 104 -11.24 1.40 -11.58
N LYS A 105 -10.75 0.75 -10.51
CA LYS A 105 -9.76 1.36 -9.60
C LYS A 105 -8.44 1.69 -10.30
N THR A 106 -8.02 0.87 -11.29
CA THR A 106 -6.77 1.16 -12.01
C THR A 106 -6.82 2.45 -12.82
N LEU A 107 -8.01 2.91 -13.23
CA LEU A 107 -8.17 4.13 -14.02
C LEU A 107 -7.64 5.38 -13.30
N ASP A 108 -7.66 5.38 -11.96
CA ASP A 108 -7.13 6.46 -11.12
C ASP A 108 -5.63 6.27 -10.79
N SER A 109 -5.02 5.20 -11.30
CA SER A 109 -3.62 4.87 -11.02
C SER A 109 -2.64 5.66 -11.89
N LEU A 110 -1.50 6.04 -11.31
CA LEU A 110 -0.37 6.57 -12.07
C LEU A 110 0.11 5.57 -13.15
N HIS A 111 0.06 4.27 -12.88
CA HIS A 111 0.44 3.25 -13.86
C HIS A 111 -0.50 3.25 -15.07
N TYR A 112 -1.80 3.38 -14.85
CA TYR A 112 -2.75 3.50 -15.96
C TYR A 112 -2.56 4.79 -16.76
N ALA A 113 -2.26 5.90 -16.09
CA ALA A 113 -1.96 7.16 -16.76
C ALA A 113 -0.75 7.06 -17.72
N LEU A 114 0.22 6.21 -17.40
CA LEU A 114 1.34 5.90 -18.29
C LEU A 114 0.89 5.03 -19.47
N GLN A 115 0.09 3.99 -19.21
CA GLN A 115 -0.49 3.14 -20.28
C GLN A 115 -1.31 3.97 -21.25
N ALA A 116 -2.17 4.86 -20.76
CA ALA A 116 -3.03 5.74 -21.56
C ALA A 116 -2.22 6.70 -22.47
N ARG A 117 -0.97 6.97 -22.11
CA ARG A 117 -0.02 7.76 -22.93
C ARG A 117 0.78 6.92 -23.92
N GLY A 118 0.49 5.61 -23.99
CA GLY A 118 1.18 4.68 -24.89
C GLY A 118 2.50 4.14 -24.36
N ASP A 119 2.80 4.27 -23.08
CA ASP A 119 3.99 3.66 -22.49
C ASP A 119 3.83 2.14 -22.41
N LEU A 120 4.49 1.43 -23.29
CA LEU A 120 4.45 -0.04 -23.39
C LEU A 120 5.16 -0.73 -22.21
N PHE A 121 5.97 -0.01 -21.42
CA PHE A 121 6.62 -0.54 -20.23
C PHE A 121 5.78 -0.38 -18.97
N ALA A 122 4.73 0.43 -19.01
CA ALA A 122 3.81 0.59 -17.90
C ALA A 122 3.21 -0.78 -17.51
N PRO A 123 3.08 -1.08 -16.19
CA PRO A 123 2.62 -2.37 -15.73
C PRO A 123 1.13 -2.58 -16.08
N THR A 124 0.83 -3.75 -16.62
CA THR A 124 -0.52 -4.26 -16.87
C THR A 124 -0.90 -5.28 -15.78
N CYS A 125 -2.14 -5.77 -15.81
CA CYS A 125 -2.59 -6.81 -14.88
C CYS A 125 -1.62 -8.01 -14.87
N VAL A 126 -1.26 -8.50 -16.04
CA VAL A 126 -0.36 -9.67 -16.18
C VAL A 126 1.08 -9.41 -15.74
N LYS A 127 1.55 -8.15 -15.77
CA LYS A 127 2.90 -7.83 -15.27
C LYS A 127 3.00 -7.93 -13.75
N CYS A 128 1.90 -7.67 -13.04
CA CYS A 128 1.86 -7.75 -11.58
C CYS A 128 1.43 -9.14 -11.09
N HIS A 129 0.44 -9.76 -11.75
CA HIS A 129 -0.19 -10.99 -11.30
C HIS A 129 0.28 -12.25 -12.04
N GLY A 130 1.01 -12.09 -13.14
CA GLY A 130 1.29 -13.19 -14.05
C GLY A 130 0.10 -13.50 -14.97
N SER A 131 0.18 -14.63 -15.67
CA SER A 131 -0.86 -15.07 -16.61
C SER A 131 -1.44 -16.44 -16.22
N HIS A 132 -0.71 -17.52 -16.45
CA HIS A 132 -1.21 -18.88 -16.25
C HIS A 132 -1.07 -19.39 -14.80
N GLY A 133 0.03 -19.04 -14.13
CA GLY A 133 0.31 -19.42 -12.74
C GLY A 133 -0.09 -18.37 -11.73
N ILE A 134 -1.31 -17.82 -11.83
CA ILE A 134 -1.76 -16.74 -10.95
C ILE A 134 -1.99 -17.28 -9.54
N ALA A 135 -1.21 -16.77 -8.58
CA ALA A 135 -1.36 -17.07 -7.18
C ALA A 135 -1.97 -15.91 -6.40
N ARG A 136 -2.42 -16.17 -5.17
CA ARG A 136 -2.88 -15.10 -4.27
C ARG A 136 -1.73 -14.14 -3.99
N PRO A 137 -1.91 -12.83 -4.24
CA PRO A 137 -0.78 -11.88 -4.22
C PRO A 137 -0.14 -11.73 -2.84
N ALA A 138 -0.89 -11.95 -1.77
CA ALA A 138 -0.43 -11.78 -0.40
C ALA A 138 0.03 -13.09 0.27
N GLU A 139 0.25 -14.17 -0.50
CA GLU A 139 0.65 -15.48 0.02
C GLU A 139 1.97 -15.95 -0.62
N PRO A 140 3.12 -15.80 0.04
CA PRO A 140 3.34 -15.05 1.29
C PRO A 140 3.24 -13.52 1.07
N ARG A 141 3.00 -12.76 2.14
CA ARG A 141 2.82 -11.30 2.06
C ARG A 141 4.03 -10.56 1.44
N SER A 142 5.25 -11.08 1.62
CA SER A 142 6.47 -10.57 1.00
C SER A 142 6.45 -10.60 -0.53
N ARG A 143 5.62 -11.45 -1.16
CA ARG A 143 5.45 -11.50 -2.61
C ARG A 143 5.04 -10.15 -3.21
N ILE A 144 4.22 -9.37 -2.49
CA ILE A 144 3.81 -8.02 -2.91
C ILE A 144 5.05 -7.15 -3.15
N SER A 145 5.97 -7.11 -2.17
CA SER A 145 7.19 -6.31 -2.30
C SER A 145 8.11 -6.82 -3.39
N GLN A 146 8.18 -8.12 -3.60
CA GLN A 146 8.94 -8.75 -4.69
C GLN A 146 8.38 -8.38 -6.07
N THR A 147 7.06 -8.38 -6.23
CA THR A 147 6.40 -7.94 -7.48
C THR A 147 6.73 -6.49 -7.80
N CYS A 148 6.64 -5.59 -6.81
CA CYS A 148 7.00 -4.19 -7.02
C CYS A 148 8.49 -4.01 -7.36
N ALA A 149 9.36 -4.83 -6.77
CA ALA A 149 10.81 -4.79 -6.96
C ALA A 149 11.25 -5.06 -8.41
N THR A 150 10.45 -5.75 -9.21
CA THR A 150 10.77 -6.03 -10.62
C THR A 150 11.02 -4.76 -11.44
N CYS A 151 10.37 -3.65 -11.07
CA CYS A 151 10.54 -2.34 -11.69
C CYS A 151 11.13 -1.30 -10.71
N HIS A 152 10.77 -1.37 -9.43
CA HIS A 152 11.18 -0.42 -8.39
C HIS A 152 12.32 -0.96 -7.52
N ALA A 153 13.38 -1.50 -8.14
CA ALA A 153 14.48 -2.20 -7.47
C ALA A 153 15.18 -1.35 -6.39
N THR A 154 15.53 -0.09 -6.69
CA THR A 154 16.21 0.81 -5.75
C THR A 154 15.36 1.10 -4.52
N ILE A 155 14.07 1.35 -4.70
CA ILE A 155 13.12 1.60 -3.61
C ILE A 155 12.93 0.34 -2.78
N SER A 156 12.83 -0.82 -3.42
CA SER A 156 12.73 -2.11 -2.75
C SER A 156 13.96 -2.42 -1.89
N GLN A 157 15.17 -2.09 -2.37
CA GLN A 157 16.40 -2.24 -1.59
C GLN A 157 16.43 -1.31 -0.36
N ALA A 158 15.94 -0.07 -0.50
CA ALA A 158 15.83 0.85 0.64
C ALA A 158 14.80 0.31 1.65
N TYR A 159 13.64 -0.13 1.19
CA TYR A 159 12.61 -0.74 2.02
C TYR A 159 13.13 -1.99 2.76
N ALA A 160 13.84 -2.88 2.08
CA ALA A 160 14.39 -4.09 2.68
C ALA A 160 15.34 -3.80 3.86
N LYS A 161 16.03 -2.64 3.86
CA LYS A 161 16.91 -2.19 4.95
C LYS A 161 16.16 -1.46 6.06
N SER A 162 14.91 -1.07 5.85
CA SER A 162 14.08 -0.37 6.85
C SER A 162 13.66 -1.30 8.00
N VAL A 163 13.13 -0.73 9.08
CA VAL A 163 12.58 -1.53 10.19
C VAL A 163 11.40 -2.40 9.72
N HIS A 164 10.58 -1.90 8.80
CA HIS A 164 9.45 -2.64 8.26
C HIS A 164 9.90 -3.76 7.33
N GLY A 165 10.80 -3.47 6.39
CA GLY A 165 11.27 -4.43 5.41
C GLY A 165 12.05 -5.58 6.04
N ARG A 166 12.95 -5.30 7.00
CA ARG A 166 13.65 -6.36 7.75
C ARG A 166 12.70 -7.25 8.52
N ALA A 167 11.73 -6.67 9.23
CA ALA A 167 10.76 -7.46 9.97
C ALA A 167 9.91 -8.34 9.04
N LEU A 168 9.54 -7.86 7.84
CA LEU A 168 8.84 -8.66 6.84
C LEU A 168 9.71 -9.80 6.29
N ILE A 169 10.92 -9.47 5.85
CA ILE A 169 11.76 -10.38 5.05
C ILE A 169 12.49 -11.39 5.95
N GLU A 170 13.10 -10.91 7.05
CA GLU A 170 13.93 -11.73 7.94
C GLU A 170 13.10 -12.47 8.98
N GLN A 171 11.98 -11.88 9.44
CA GLN A 171 11.17 -12.41 10.53
C GLN A 171 9.80 -12.91 10.09
N ASN A 172 9.46 -12.79 8.80
CA ASN A 172 8.13 -13.09 8.25
C ASN A 172 6.99 -12.44 9.05
N ASN A 173 7.22 -11.22 9.54
CA ASN A 173 6.28 -10.53 10.40
C ASN A 173 5.11 -9.98 9.57
N GLN A 174 3.89 -10.46 9.86
CA GLN A 174 2.68 -10.10 9.13
C GLN A 174 2.06 -8.77 9.59
N ASP A 175 2.49 -8.20 10.71
CA ASP A 175 1.98 -6.94 11.25
C ASP A 175 2.55 -5.70 10.54
N VAL A 176 3.70 -5.85 9.83
CA VAL A 176 4.38 -4.73 9.19
C VAL A 176 3.81 -4.42 7.81
N PRO A 177 3.84 -3.15 7.36
CA PRO A 177 3.31 -2.77 6.06
C PRO A 177 4.17 -3.28 4.91
N VAL A 178 3.52 -3.65 3.81
CA VAL A 178 4.12 -3.87 2.50
C VAL A 178 3.82 -2.68 1.58
N CYS A 179 4.36 -2.68 0.36
CA CYS A 179 4.21 -1.55 -0.58
C CYS A 179 2.76 -1.09 -0.74
N THR A 180 1.82 -2.03 -0.88
CA THR A 180 0.40 -1.74 -1.09
C THR A 180 -0.33 -1.19 0.12
N ASP A 181 0.18 -1.36 1.33
CA ASP A 181 -0.44 -0.78 2.53
C ASP A 181 -0.31 0.74 2.55
N CYS A 182 0.76 1.25 1.93
CA CYS A 182 1.01 2.69 1.80
C CYS A 182 0.52 3.25 0.47
N HIS A 183 0.76 2.54 -0.63
CA HIS A 183 0.51 3.02 -1.98
C HIS A 183 -0.79 2.53 -2.59
N ARG A 184 -1.52 1.64 -1.91
CA ARG A 184 -2.63 0.85 -2.46
C ARG A 184 -2.16 -0.12 -3.55
N SER A 185 -3.07 -0.82 -4.22
CA SER A 185 -2.71 -1.83 -5.23
C SER A 185 -3.13 -1.44 -6.64
N HIS A 186 -4.39 -1.08 -6.84
CA HIS A 186 -4.93 -0.80 -8.16
C HIS A 186 -5.06 0.69 -8.46
N ASP A 187 -5.28 1.51 -7.46
CA ASP A 187 -5.41 2.97 -7.51
C ASP A 187 -4.15 3.67 -6.97
N ILE A 188 -2.97 3.23 -7.43
CA ILE A 188 -1.67 3.72 -6.96
C ILE A 188 -1.52 5.21 -7.28
N ALA A 189 -1.53 6.04 -6.23
CA ALA A 189 -1.27 7.46 -6.36
C ALA A 189 0.22 7.76 -6.49
N GLY A 190 0.55 8.72 -7.33
CA GLY A 190 1.93 9.19 -7.47
C GLY A 190 2.43 9.96 -6.22
N PRO A 191 3.75 9.97 -5.97
CA PRO A 191 4.33 10.62 -4.78
C PRO A 191 4.17 12.15 -4.80
N ARG A 192 3.77 12.73 -5.93
CA ARG A 192 3.49 14.18 -6.07
C ARG A 192 2.02 14.53 -5.84
N ASN A 193 1.15 13.54 -5.59
CA ASN A 193 -0.26 13.80 -5.28
C ASN A 193 -0.37 14.41 -3.88
N ARG A 194 -0.75 15.70 -3.82
CA ARG A 194 -0.84 16.45 -2.56
C ARG A 194 -1.84 15.83 -1.59
N ALA A 195 -3.01 15.43 -2.06
CA ALA A 195 -4.04 14.82 -1.21
C ALA A 195 -3.52 13.55 -0.55
N TRP A 196 -2.80 12.71 -1.31
CA TRP A 196 -2.15 11.53 -0.77
C TRP A 196 -1.07 11.89 0.25
N LEU A 197 -0.19 12.86 -0.04
CA LEU A 197 0.84 13.32 0.91
C LEU A 197 0.22 13.77 2.23
N MET A 198 -0.82 14.61 2.17
CA MET A 198 -1.49 15.14 3.36
C MET A 198 -2.27 14.08 4.14
N SER A 199 -2.62 12.96 3.53
CA SER A 199 -3.25 11.81 4.21
C SER A 199 -2.25 10.92 4.96
N THR A 200 -0.94 11.09 4.75
CA THR A 200 0.10 10.19 5.31
C THR A 200 0.15 10.13 6.85
N PRO A 201 -0.17 11.18 7.63
CA PRO A 201 -0.27 11.03 9.08
C PRO A 201 -1.31 9.99 9.48
N ASN A 202 -2.50 10.02 8.86
CA ASN A 202 -3.53 9.03 9.10
C ASN A 202 -3.13 7.65 8.59
N LEU A 203 -2.43 7.59 7.46
CA LEU A 203 -1.89 6.36 6.89
C LEU A 203 -0.94 5.66 7.87
N CYS A 204 0.02 6.38 8.45
CA CYS A 204 0.92 5.87 9.47
C CYS A 204 0.17 5.53 10.76
N GLY A 205 -0.77 6.39 11.15
CA GLY A 205 -1.59 6.27 12.35
C GLY A 205 -2.45 5.01 12.38
N ARG A 206 -2.90 4.49 11.23
CA ARG A 206 -3.69 3.24 11.18
C ARG A 206 -3.03 2.06 11.91
N CYS A 207 -1.70 2.03 11.93
CA CYS A 207 -0.94 1.01 12.66
C CYS A 207 -0.35 1.59 13.94
N HIS A 208 0.31 2.76 13.86
CA HIS A 208 1.03 3.34 14.99
C HIS A 208 0.14 3.91 16.09
N ALA A 209 -1.15 4.10 15.86
CA ALA A 209 -2.12 4.44 16.90
C ALA A 209 -2.95 3.22 17.38
N ASP A 210 -2.68 2.03 16.85
CA ASP A 210 -3.35 0.79 17.25
C ASP A 210 -2.68 0.17 18.49
N PRO A 211 -3.37 0.16 19.67
CA PRO A 211 -2.78 -0.37 20.91
C PRO A 211 -2.50 -1.87 20.86
N GLN A 212 -3.36 -2.64 20.17
CA GLN A 212 -3.21 -4.10 20.10
C GLN A 212 -1.96 -4.48 19.30
N ARG A 213 -1.69 -3.73 18.22
CA ARG A 213 -0.52 -3.94 17.38
C ARG A 213 0.74 -3.40 18.03
N MET A 214 0.74 -2.16 18.48
CA MET A 214 1.96 -1.47 18.98
C MET A 214 2.46 -1.99 20.32
N LYS A 215 1.58 -2.51 21.19
CA LYS A 215 1.97 -3.13 22.46
C LYS A 215 2.99 -4.26 22.27
N LYS A 216 2.86 -5.05 21.22
CA LYS A 216 3.79 -6.16 20.89
C LYS A 216 5.23 -5.67 20.70
N TYR A 217 5.39 -4.43 20.27
CA TYR A 217 6.68 -3.82 19.93
C TYR A 217 7.18 -2.82 20.98
N GLY A 218 6.44 -2.64 22.07
CA GLY A 218 6.76 -1.66 23.11
C GLY A 218 6.72 -0.21 22.61
N LEU A 219 5.93 0.07 21.56
CA LEU A 219 5.80 1.40 20.97
C LEU A 219 4.61 2.15 21.55
N SER A 220 4.79 3.46 21.75
CA SER A 220 3.70 4.35 22.19
C SER A 220 2.67 4.51 21.06
N THR A 221 1.40 4.47 21.41
CA THR A 221 0.28 4.74 20.51
C THR A 221 -0.13 6.22 20.45
N ALA A 222 0.49 7.05 21.30
CA ALA A 222 0.23 8.49 21.35
C ALA A 222 0.86 9.27 20.17
N VAL A 223 1.55 8.57 19.24
CA VAL A 223 2.33 9.22 18.16
C VAL A 223 1.46 10.06 17.24
N LEU A 224 0.26 9.60 16.90
CA LEU A 224 -0.65 10.36 16.03
C LEU A 224 -1.31 11.51 16.79
N SER A 225 -1.84 11.27 17.98
CA SER A 225 -2.52 12.30 18.78
C SER A 225 -1.58 13.44 19.17
N THR A 226 -0.36 13.13 19.54
CA THR A 226 0.65 14.14 19.88
C THR A 226 1.12 14.93 18.65
N TYR A 227 1.26 14.26 17.50
CA TYR A 227 1.55 14.95 16.24
C TYR A 227 0.43 15.91 15.86
N LEU A 228 -0.83 15.46 15.90
CA LEU A 228 -1.98 16.30 15.55
C LEU A 228 -2.21 17.47 16.51
N ALA A 229 -1.69 17.38 17.73
CA ALA A 229 -1.75 18.43 18.75
C ALA A 229 -0.59 19.44 18.65
N ASP A 230 0.46 19.16 17.88
CA ASP A 230 1.58 20.08 17.69
C ASP A 230 1.41 20.98 16.46
N PHE A 231 2.31 21.95 16.30
CA PHE A 231 2.27 22.90 15.19
C PHE A 231 2.22 22.26 13.80
N HIS A 232 2.99 21.19 13.60
CA HIS A 232 3.03 20.51 12.31
C HIS A 232 1.71 19.82 12.01
N GLY A 233 1.16 19.10 12.98
CA GLY A 233 -0.09 18.39 12.81
C GLY A 233 -1.29 19.32 12.70
N VAL A 234 -1.35 20.38 13.50
CA VAL A 234 -2.37 21.43 13.38
C VAL A 234 -2.31 22.06 12.00
N THR A 235 -1.13 22.46 11.52
CA THR A 235 -0.94 23.01 10.18
C THR A 235 -1.34 22.02 9.09
N ALA A 236 -1.00 20.72 9.25
CA ALA A 236 -1.39 19.67 8.32
C ALA A 236 -2.91 19.53 8.24
N SER A 237 -3.62 19.62 9.37
CA SER A 237 -5.08 19.55 9.42
C SER A 237 -5.76 20.71 8.66
N PHE A 238 -5.18 21.89 8.67
CA PHE A 238 -5.67 23.05 7.92
C PHE A 238 -5.15 23.11 6.48
N GLY A 239 -3.98 22.55 6.20
CA GLY A 239 -3.29 22.67 4.90
C GLY A 239 -3.96 21.94 3.74
N GLY A 240 -4.98 21.10 4.00
CA GLY A 240 -5.82 20.51 2.95
C GLY A 240 -6.67 21.51 2.17
N GLN A 241 -6.80 22.76 2.66
CA GLN A 241 -7.57 23.82 2.04
C GLN A 241 -6.71 24.95 1.45
N GLY A 242 -5.38 24.82 1.43
CA GLY A 242 -4.45 25.89 1.06
C GLY A 242 -4.33 26.15 -0.45
N THR A 243 -4.16 27.40 -0.78
CA THR A 243 -4.32 28.06 -2.07
C THR A 243 -3.21 27.85 -3.11
N ARG A 244 -2.17 27.07 -2.85
CA ARG A 244 -1.11 26.78 -3.84
C ARG A 244 -0.81 25.30 -3.96
N PRO A 245 -0.96 24.69 -5.15
CA PRO A 245 -0.78 23.25 -5.36
C PRO A 245 0.64 22.72 -5.15
N THR A 246 1.65 23.57 -5.16
CA THR A 246 3.06 23.18 -5.27
C THR A 246 3.92 23.39 -4.02
N GLU A 247 3.48 24.18 -3.05
CA GLU A 247 4.25 24.42 -1.82
C GLU A 247 3.77 23.55 -0.66
N ARG A 248 4.61 22.63 -0.24
CA ARG A 248 4.42 21.89 1.01
C ARG A 248 5.04 22.72 2.14
N VAL A 249 4.18 23.31 2.97
CA VAL A 249 4.58 24.21 4.08
C VAL A 249 4.59 23.51 5.44
N VAL A 250 4.45 22.18 5.48
CA VAL A 250 4.31 21.43 6.74
C VAL A 250 5.14 20.17 6.73
N ALA A 251 5.76 19.85 7.88
CA ALA A 251 6.45 18.58 8.08
C ALA A 251 5.43 17.47 8.37
N LEU A 252 5.56 16.36 7.65
CA LEU A 252 4.79 15.13 7.81
C LEU A 252 5.68 14.05 8.45
N CYS A 253 5.11 12.92 8.86
CA CYS A 253 5.83 11.86 9.54
C CYS A 253 7.12 11.46 8.84
N PHE A 254 7.06 11.30 7.52
CA PHE A 254 8.20 10.85 6.72
C PHE A 254 9.31 11.90 6.52
N ASP A 255 9.07 13.18 6.80
CA ASP A 255 10.12 14.19 6.71
C ASP A 255 11.17 14.03 7.80
N CYS A 256 10.75 13.47 8.96
CA CYS A 256 11.63 13.14 10.07
C CYS A 256 12.08 11.68 10.04
N HIS A 257 11.20 10.75 9.69
CA HIS A 257 11.43 9.31 9.81
C HIS A 257 11.94 8.63 8.54
N GLY A 258 11.97 9.32 7.41
CA GLY A 258 12.20 8.72 6.10
C GLY A 258 10.93 8.09 5.52
N ILE A 259 11.04 7.58 4.28
CA ILE A 259 9.88 7.02 3.55
C ILE A 259 10.05 5.50 3.40
N HIS A 260 11.04 5.09 2.63
CA HIS A 260 11.32 3.68 2.37
C HIS A 260 12.46 3.12 3.23
N ASP A 261 13.26 4.00 3.80
CA ASP A 261 14.43 3.74 4.62
C ASP A 261 14.21 3.99 6.12
N ILE A 262 12.95 3.87 6.57
CA ILE A 262 12.56 4.15 7.95
C ILE A 262 13.44 3.38 8.92
N GLY A 263 14.24 4.13 9.71
CA GLY A 263 15.18 3.58 10.66
C GLY A 263 14.60 3.42 12.07
N LYS A 264 15.30 2.63 12.89
CA LYS A 264 14.98 2.50 14.31
C LYS A 264 15.35 3.80 15.06
N VAL A 265 14.41 4.35 15.82
CA VAL A 265 14.60 5.60 16.59
C VAL A 265 14.84 5.34 18.09
N SER A 266 15.07 4.08 18.50
CA SER A 266 15.30 3.65 19.88
C SER A 266 16.67 2.97 20.04
N GLY A 267 17.13 2.82 21.27
CA GLY A 267 18.43 2.21 21.56
C GLY A 267 19.60 3.05 21.02
N THR A 268 20.65 2.42 20.53
CA THR A 268 21.85 3.07 19.95
C THR A 268 21.53 3.94 18.74
N ALA A 269 20.55 3.57 17.94
CA ALA A 269 20.12 4.34 16.77
C ALA A 269 19.45 5.68 17.16
N ALA A 270 18.91 5.80 18.37
CA ALA A 270 18.31 7.05 18.84
C ALA A 270 19.32 8.21 18.94
N ALA A 271 20.58 7.91 19.23
CA ALA A 271 21.63 8.92 19.29
C ALA A 271 21.93 9.49 17.89
N VAL A 272 22.02 8.62 16.86
CA VAL A 272 22.23 9.02 15.48
C VAL A 272 21.03 9.81 14.94
N PHE A 273 19.81 9.38 15.26
CA PHE A 273 18.59 10.09 14.90
C PHE A 273 18.58 11.51 15.50
N ARG A 274 18.88 11.64 16.81
CA ARG A 274 18.93 12.95 17.50
C ARG A 274 20.03 13.85 16.93
N ALA A 275 21.21 13.32 16.64
CA ALA A 275 22.32 14.09 16.06
C ALA A 275 21.96 14.66 14.67
N ASN A 276 21.15 13.92 13.90
CA ASN A 276 20.70 14.35 12.57
C ASN A 276 19.42 15.22 12.60
N LEU A 277 18.75 15.32 13.76
CA LEU A 277 17.46 16.01 13.86
C LEU A 277 17.58 17.51 13.56
N VAL A 278 18.65 18.16 14.00
CA VAL A 278 18.93 19.58 13.66
C VAL A 278 18.96 19.79 12.14
N LYS A 279 19.70 18.94 11.43
CA LYS A 279 19.78 19.01 9.96
C LYS A 279 18.41 18.77 9.31
N THR A 280 17.61 17.90 9.89
CA THR A 280 16.24 17.64 9.42
C THR A 280 15.35 18.86 9.63
N CYS A 281 15.40 19.50 10.79
CA CYS A 281 14.69 20.75 11.05
C CYS A 281 15.13 21.89 10.11
N GLN A 282 16.43 21.98 9.84
CA GLN A 282 17.02 23.02 8.99
C GLN A 282 16.59 22.93 7.52
N LYS A 283 16.03 21.82 7.05
CA LYS A 283 15.44 21.71 5.70
C LYS A 283 14.32 22.75 5.48
N CYS A 284 13.60 23.08 6.52
CA CYS A 284 12.51 24.06 6.51
C CYS A 284 12.84 25.29 7.40
N HIS A 285 13.44 25.06 8.58
CA HIS A 285 13.83 26.10 9.55
C HIS A 285 15.31 26.45 9.39
N ARG A 286 15.69 27.20 8.37
CA ARG A 286 17.09 27.47 7.97
C ARG A 286 17.98 28.01 9.10
N GLY A 287 17.39 28.75 10.06
CA GLY A 287 18.10 29.32 11.22
C GLY A 287 18.04 28.46 12.49
N ALA A 288 17.55 27.20 12.42
CA ALA A 288 17.43 26.36 13.60
C ALA A 288 18.81 26.08 14.24
N SER A 289 18.93 26.45 15.54
CA SER A 289 20.13 26.19 16.33
C SER A 289 20.18 24.74 16.82
N ALA A 290 21.29 24.35 17.40
CA ALA A 290 21.47 23.02 17.99
C ALA A 290 20.43 22.69 19.07
N ASN A 291 19.92 23.71 19.77
CA ASN A 291 18.91 23.57 20.82
C ASN A 291 17.47 23.54 20.28
N PHE A 292 17.26 23.87 19.00
CA PHE A 292 15.91 23.94 18.40
C PHE A 292 15.12 22.64 18.55
N PRO A 293 15.68 21.45 18.28
CA PRO A 293 14.95 20.19 18.47
C PRO A 293 14.64 19.85 19.94
N ALA A 294 15.39 20.41 20.89
CA ALA A 294 15.16 20.17 22.32
C ALA A 294 13.88 20.84 22.83
N ALA A 295 13.44 21.91 22.18
CA ALA A 295 12.18 22.59 22.48
C ALA A 295 10.94 21.80 22.02
N TRP A 296 11.12 20.84 21.13
CA TRP A 296 10.03 20.00 20.63
C TRP A 296 9.79 18.78 21.53
N LEU A 297 8.53 18.59 21.94
CA LEU A 297 8.15 17.51 22.87
C LEU A 297 8.11 16.12 22.27
N SER A 298 8.36 16.01 20.92
CA SER A 298 8.28 14.72 20.23
C SER A 298 6.89 14.07 20.34
N HIS A 299 6.82 12.75 20.52
CA HIS A 299 5.58 11.98 20.54
C HIS A 299 5.17 11.55 21.96
N TYR A 300 5.28 12.42 22.93
CA TYR A 300 4.78 12.16 24.26
C TYR A 300 4.02 13.36 24.83
N GLU A 301 3.06 13.05 25.68
CA GLU A 301 2.29 14.10 26.35
C GLU A 301 3.11 14.71 27.49
N PRO A 302 2.96 16.04 27.72
CA PRO A 302 3.56 16.69 28.88
C PRO A 302 3.10 16.04 30.18
N SER A 303 4.04 15.80 31.08
CA SER A 303 3.77 15.23 32.39
C SER A 303 4.64 15.88 33.46
N LEU A 304 4.23 15.76 34.73
CA LEU A 304 4.99 16.30 35.85
C LEU A 304 6.41 15.71 35.95
N THR A 305 6.60 14.48 35.45
CA THR A 305 7.91 13.79 35.52
C THR A 305 8.84 14.13 34.35
N ARG A 306 8.30 14.42 33.18
CA ARG A 306 9.10 14.67 31.94
C ARG A 306 9.26 16.15 31.61
N THR A 307 8.19 16.93 31.76
CA THR A 307 8.14 18.33 31.36
C THR A 307 7.24 19.12 32.31
N PRO A 308 7.63 19.25 33.60
CA PRO A 308 6.76 19.77 34.66
C PRO A 308 6.23 21.17 34.32
N LEU A 309 7.08 22.07 33.83
CA LEU A 309 6.66 23.44 33.48
C LEU A 309 5.60 23.46 32.38
N VAL A 310 5.81 22.72 31.32
CA VAL A 310 4.84 22.62 30.20
C VAL A 310 3.52 22.02 30.68
N TYR A 311 3.59 20.99 31.54
CA TYR A 311 2.40 20.38 32.14
C TYR A 311 1.61 21.40 32.99
N LEU A 312 2.28 22.16 33.84
CA LEU A 312 1.63 23.15 34.72
C LEU A 312 0.99 24.28 33.88
N VAL A 313 1.68 24.76 32.85
CA VAL A 313 1.13 25.75 31.93
C VAL A 313 -0.11 25.20 31.19
N LYS A 314 -0.03 23.96 30.68
CA LYS A 314 -1.17 23.28 30.07
C LYS A 314 -2.35 23.17 31.03
N LEU A 315 -2.08 22.74 32.27
CA LEU A 315 -3.12 22.63 33.31
C LEU A 315 -3.76 23.98 33.62
N PHE A 316 -2.95 25.02 33.80
CA PHE A 316 -3.43 26.37 34.03
C PHE A 316 -4.41 26.84 32.92
N TYR A 317 -4.02 26.72 31.66
CA TYR A 317 -4.89 27.12 30.55
C TYR A 317 -6.13 26.23 30.41
N THR A 318 -6.01 24.95 30.72
CA THR A 318 -7.15 24.01 30.69
C THR A 318 -8.22 24.39 31.73
N LEU A 319 -7.83 24.99 32.84
CA LEU A 319 -8.75 25.45 33.87
C LEU A 319 -9.25 26.87 33.60
N ILE A 320 -8.36 27.79 33.26
CA ILE A 320 -8.71 29.23 33.19
C ILE A 320 -9.54 29.55 31.95
N ILE A 321 -9.30 28.91 30.80
CA ILE A 321 -10.04 29.21 29.59
C ILE A 321 -11.54 28.87 29.72
N PRO A 322 -11.94 27.68 30.17
CA PRO A 322 -13.35 27.35 30.39
C PRO A 322 -14.00 28.28 31.45
N PHE A 323 -13.26 28.60 32.50
CA PHE A 323 -13.77 29.54 33.52
C PHE A 323 -14.09 30.90 32.94
N ILE A 324 -13.19 31.51 32.16
CA ILE A 324 -13.42 32.81 31.49
C ILE A 324 -14.60 32.69 30.50
N VAL A 325 -14.62 31.65 29.67
CA VAL A 325 -15.70 31.46 28.66
C VAL A 325 -17.06 31.33 29.33
N LEU A 326 -17.14 30.49 30.39
CA LEU A 326 -18.40 30.34 31.15
C LEU A 326 -18.83 31.66 31.82
N GLY A 327 -17.88 32.41 32.40
CA GLY A 327 -18.15 33.74 32.95
C GLY A 327 -18.70 34.70 31.92
N LEU A 328 -18.13 34.74 30.73
CA LEU A 328 -18.61 35.57 29.61
C LEU A 328 -20.01 35.13 29.14
N ILE A 329 -20.25 33.84 29.01
CA ILE A 329 -21.59 33.33 28.66
C ILE A 329 -22.61 33.70 29.71
N LEU A 330 -22.29 33.53 30.98
CA LEU A 330 -23.16 33.95 32.08
C LEU A 330 -23.47 35.46 32.05
N GLN A 331 -22.46 36.30 31.83
CA GLN A 331 -22.62 37.73 31.69
C GLN A 331 -23.55 38.08 30.53
N ILE A 332 -23.38 37.43 29.36
CA ILE A 332 -24.27 37.65 28.21
C ILE A 332 -25.70 37.27 28.55
N LEU A 333 -25.91 36.11 29.18
CA LEU A 333 -27.23 35.63 29.55
C LEU A 333 -27.92 36.59 30.56
N LEU A 334 -27.18 37.07 31.57
CA LEU A 334 -27.69 38.02 32.53
C LEU A 334 -28.04 39.38 31.88
N HIS A 335 -27.23 39.81 30.92
CA HIS A 335 -27.51 41.02 30.15
C HIS A 335 -28.79 40.88 29.30
N LEU A 336 -28.91 39.75 28.59
CA LEU A 336 -30.12 39.44 27.82
C LEU A 336 -31.36 39.34 28.70
N TRP A 337 -31.26 38.65 29.83
CA TRP A 337 -32.37 38.55 30.80
C TRP A 337 -32.80 39.92 31.29
N ARG A 338 -31.83 40.78 31.72
CA ARG A 338 -32.12 42.16 32.14
C ARG A 338 -32.79 42.96 31.03
N THR A 339 -32.37 42.84 29.78
CA THR A 339 -32.94 43.54 28.63
C THR A 339 -34.38 43.11 28.36
N VAL A 340 -34.70 41.84 28.54
CA VAL A 340 -36.04 41.27 28.34
C VAL A 340 -36.97 41.63 29.49
N THR A 341 -36.48 41.58 30.75
CA THR A 341 -37.32 41.83 31.93
C THR A 341 -37.55 43.30 32.22
N ASN A 342 -36.68 44.22 31.75
CA ASN A 342 -36.80 45.67 31.95
C ASN A 342 -37.48 46.38 30.75
N ARG A 343 -38.11 45.61 29.85
CA ARG A 343 -39.05 46.11 28.85
C ARG A 343 -40.49 46.02 29.41
#